data_e8463d66b84509b579f5ed9b44adf99f
#
_entry.id   e8463d66b84509b579f5ed9b44adf99f
#
_cell.length_a   1.000
_cell.length_b   1.000
_cell.length_c   1.000
_cell.angle_alpha   90.00
_cell.angle_beta   90.00
_cell.angle_gamma   90.00
#
_symmetry.space_group_name_H-M   'P 1'
#
loop_
_entity.id
_entity.type
_entity.pdbx_description
1 polymer ?
#
loop_
_entity_poly.entity_id
_entity_poly.type
_entity_poly.pdbx_seq_one_letter_code
_entity_poly.pdbx_strand_id
1 'polypeptide(L)' 'MEPQPKTISVPEAGRLYLGIGRDSSYEAAKRGDIPFIQVGRLKRVPVVAMERMLEQAGAE' A
#
# COMPACT_ATOMS: atom_id res chain seq x y z
N MET A 1 -20.73 2.12 -14.69
CA MET A 1 -19.30 1.93 -14.46
C MET A 1 -18.94 2.21 -13.02
N GLU A 2 -18.26 1.28 -12.42
CA GLU A 2 -17.94 1.40 -11.01
C GLU A 2 -16.65 2.16 -10.81
N PRO A 3 -16.61 3.07 -9.85
CA PRO A 3 -15.37 3.77 -9.58
C PRO A 3 -14.33 2.81 -8.98
N GLN A 4 -13.10 3.04 -9.33
CA GLN A 4 -12.01 2.28 -8.75
C GLN A 4 -11.83 2.68 -7.29
N PRO A 5 -11.59 1.72 -6.40
CA PRO A 5 -11.28 2.09 -5.03
C PRO A 5 -9.99 2.89 -4.98
N LYS A 6 -9.99 3.89 -4.14
CA LYS A 6 -8.83 4.75 -3.98
C LYS A 6 -7.90 4.26 -2.88
N THR A 7 -8.31 3.27 -2.14
CA THR A 7 -7.49 2.63 -1.13
C THR A 7 -7.66 1.13 -1.22
N ILE A 8 -6.62 0.41 -0.82
CA ILE A 8 -6.64 -1.05 -0.74
C ILE A 8 -6.08 -1.46 0.60
N SER A 9 -6.24 -2.73 0.93
CA SER A 9 -5.72 -3.24 2.21
C SER A 9 -4.20 -3.32 2.16
N VAL A 10 -3.58 -3.39 3.34
CA VAL A 10 -2.13 -3.51 3.42
C VAL A 10 -1.64 -4.79 2.74
N PRO A 11 -2.21 -5.96 3.01
CA PRO A 11 -1.76 -7.16 2.32
C PRO A 11 -1.94 -7.08 0.82
N GLU A 12 -3.02 -6.47 0.38
CA GLU A 12 -3.26 -6.33 -1.05
C GLU A 12 -2.22 -5.42 -1.69
N ALA A 13 -1.87 -4.33 -1.01
CA ALA A 13 -0.85 -3.44 -1.51
C ALA A 13 0.49 -4.15 -1.62
N GLY A 14 0.84 -4.92 -0.62
CA GLY A 14 2.10 -5.66 -0.67
C GLY A 14 2.14 -6.66 -1.79
N ARG A 15 1.03 -7.38 -2.00
CA ARG A 15 0.96 -8.38 -3.05
C ARG A 15 1.00 -7.76 -4.43
N LEU A 16 0.22 -6.70 -4.63
CA LEU A 16 0.08 -6.11 -5.96
C LEU A 16 1.29 -5.29 -6.37
N TYR A 17 1.88 -4.57 -5.42
CA TYR A 17 2.95 -3.64 -5.76
C TYR A 17 4.33 -4.17 -5.43
N LEU A 18 4.46 -4.97 -4.39
CA LEU A 18 5.77 -5.43 -3.95
C LEU A 18 5.97 -6.93 -4.12
N GLY A 19 4.90 -7.67 -4.37
CA GLY A 19 5.01 -9.11 -4.54
C GLY A 19 5.37 -9.84 -3.27
N ILE A 20 4.98 -9.31 -2.11
CA ILE A 20 5.31 -9.92 -0.83
C ILE A 20 4.04 -10.45 -0.17
N GLY A 21 4.23 -11.29 0.82
CA GLY A 21 3.13 -11.92 1.50
C GLY A 21 2.45 -11.01 2.52
N ARG A 22 1.45 -11.58 3.19
CA ARG A 22 0.63 -10.80 4.12
C ARG A 22 1.43 -10.28 5.30
N ASP A 23 2.18 -11.15 5.94
CA ASP A 23 2.93 -10.75 7.12
C ASP A 23 4.01 -9.75 6.75
N SER A 24 4.67 -9.98 5.63
CA SER A 24 5.68 -9.05 5.15
C SER A 24 5.07 -7.69 4.81
N SER A 25 3.84 -7.68 4.31
CA SER A 25 3.16 -6.43 3.99
C SER A 25 2.90 -5.62 5.26
N TYR A 26 2.43 -6.28 6.31
CA TYR A 26 2.19 -5.57 7.56
C TYR A 26 3.49 -5.06 8.18
N GLU A 27 4.55 -5.83 8.07
CA GLU A 27 5.84 -5.38 8.55
C GLU A 27 6.36 -4.18 7.76
N ALA A 28 6.18 -4.23 6.45
CA ALA A 28 6.59 -3.13 5.61
C ALA A 28 5.83 -1.85 5.95
N ALA A 29 4.53 -1.98 6.21
CA ALA A 29 3.73 -0.83 6.60
C ALA A 29 4.22 -0.27 7.93
N LYS A 30 4.56 -1.14 8.84
CA LYS A 30 5.05 -0.74 10.15
C LYS A 30 6.35 0.02 10.06
N ARG A 31 7.23 -0.39 9.14
CA ARG A 31 8.50 0.28 8.92
C ARG A 31 8.37 1.58 8.15
N GLY A 32 7.23 1.81 7.53
CA GLY A 32 7.05 2.98 6.68
C GLY A 32 7.32 2.73 5.21
N ASP A 33 7.53 1.48 4.82
CA ASP A 33 7.75 1.13 3.42
C ASP A 33 6.47 1.09 2.62
N ILE A 34 5.33 0.96 3.29
CA ILE A 34 4.02 1.04 2.65
C ILE A 34 3.25 2.18 3.30
N PRO A 35 2.89 3.23 2.55
CA PRO A 35 2.11 4.32 3.13
C PRO A 35 0.69 3.85 3.42
N PHE A 36 0.17 4.20 4.57
CA PHE A 36 -1.19 3.84 4.90
C PHE A 36 -1.83 4.89 5.78
N ILE A 37 -3.16 4.92 5.75
CA ILE A 37 -3.94 5.75 6.64
C ILE A 37 -4.78 4.84 7.52
N GLN A 38 -5.07 5.30 8.72
CA GLN A 38 -5.88 4.55 9.66
C GLN A 38 -7.29 5.08 9.65
N VAL A 39 -8.25 4.21 9.33
CA VAL A 39 -9.65 4.57 9.30
C VAL A 39 -10.35 3.66 10.31
N GLY A 40 -10.60 4.18 11.50
CA GLY A 40 -11.14 3.36 12.56
C GLY A 40 -10.17 2.25 12.90
N ARG A 41 -10.58 1.02 12.69
CA ARG A 41 -9.74 -0.14 12.95
C ARG A 41 -9.01 -0.64 11.71
N LEU A 42 -9.27 -0.02 10.58
CA LEU A 42 -8.71 -0.48 9.32
C LEU A 42 -7.50 0.35 8.92
N LYS A 43 -6.52 -0.33 8.38
CA LYS A 43 -5.38 0.33 7.75
C LYS A 43 -5.57 0.23 6.25
N ARG A 44 -5.66 1.39 5.59
CA ARG A 44 -5.90 1.43 4.16
C ARG A 44 -4.74 2.12 3.47
N VAL A 45 -4.36 1.58 2.33
CA VAL A 45 -3.24 2.10 1.56
C VAL A 45 -3.78 2.91 0.40
N PRO A 46 -3.54 4.23 0.37
CA PRO A 46 -3.95 5.02 -0.78
C PRO A 46 -3.18 4.59 -2.02
N VAL A 47 -3.92 4.24 -3.07
CA VAL A 47 -3.31 3.73 -4.29
C VAL A 47 -2.35 4.74 -4.88
N VAL A 48 -2.76 6.00 -4.92
CA VAL A 48 -1.94 7.06 -5.49
C VAL A 48 -0.63 7.22 -4.72
N ALA A 49 -0.72 7.18 -3.39
CA ALA A 49 0.49 7.33 -2.57
C ALA A 49 1.44 6.17 -2.78
N MET A 50 0.90 4.97 -2.91
CA MET A 50 1.72 3.79 -3.15
C MET A 50 2.42 3.86 -4.49
N GLU A 51 1.69 4.26 -5.52
CA GLU A 51 2.26 4.38 -6.85
C GLU A 51 3.33 5.45 -6.92
N ARG A 52 3.09 6.57 -6.24
CA ARG A 52 4.06 7.65 -6.21
C ARG A 52 5.34 7.23 -5.50
N MET A 53 5.19 6.50 -4.41
CA MET A 53 6.36 6.04 -3.68
C MET A 53 7.20 5.09 -4.53
N LEU A 54 6.56 4.19 -5.27
CA LEU A 54 7.27 3.28 -6.15
C LEU A 54 7.97 4.02 -7.28
N GLU A 55 7.31 5.02 -7.80
CA GLU A 55 7.89 5.86 -8.85
C GLU A 55 9.18 6.52 -8.38
N GLN A 56 9.12 7.08 -7.19
CA GLN A 56 10.29 7.76 -6.62
C GLN A 56 11.40 6.77 -6.31
N ALA A 57 11.04 5.61 -5.81
CA ALA A 57 12.04 4.60 -5.49
C ALA A 57 12.75 4.08 -6.74
N GLY A 58 12.03 4.03 -7.86
CA GLY A 58 12.59 3.54 -9.09
C GLY A 58 13.23 4.60 -9.96
N ALA A 59 13.14 5.87 -9.57
CA ALA A 59 13.65 6.97 -10.37
C ALA A 59 15.11 7.23 -10.01
N GLU A 60 15.95 6.50 -10.58
CA GLU A 60 17.40 6.64 -10.34
C GLU A 60 18.03 7.51 -11.39
#